data_530c9188a1ec49cf3802edca7c247a53
#
_entry.id   530c9188a1ec49cf3802edca7c247a53
#
_cell.length_a   1.000
_cell.length_b   1.000
_cell.length_c   1.000
_cell.angle_alpha   90.00
_cell.angle_beta   90.00
_cell.angle_gamma   90.00
#
_symmetry.space_group_name_H-M   'P 1'
#
loop_
_entity.id
_entity.type
_entity.pdbx_description
1 polymer ?
#
loop_
_entity_poly.entity_id
_entity_poly.type
_entity_poly.pdbx_seq_one_letter_code
_entity_poly.pdbx_strand_id
1 'polypeptide(L)'
;MKPIVMRASCAALLVAGFAAAAAAQEAVYARNLSSACFTCHGTDGRSVGGIPPSLAGQDKNHLLLQLKDFREGKRPATLMHQQAKGYSDQQLEAIAGYFAGTKPGPAAAAPAARVDN
;
A
#
# COMPACT_ATOMS: atom_id res chain seq x y z
N MET A 1 25.71 -32.05 31.21
CA MET A 1 25.68 -30.67 30.74
C MET A 1 25.01 -30.52 29.37
N LYS A 2 23.93 -31.26 29.08
CA LYS A 2 23.26 -31.19 27.74
C LYS A 2 21.81 -30.64 27.71
N PRO A 3 21.10 -30.27 28.79
CA PRO A 3 19.71 -29.78 28.68
C PRO A 3 19.57 -28.26 28.41
N ILE A 4 20.62 -27.46 28.64
CA ILE A 4 20.52 -26.00 28.55
C ILE A 4 20.51 -25.54 27.11
N VAL A 5 21.30 -26.15 26.22
CA VAL A 5 21.39 -25.78 24.78
C VAL A 5 20.08 -26.10 24.05
N MET A 6 19.42 -27.21 24.41
CA MET A 6 18.16 -27.60 23.74
C MET A 6 16.97 -26.69 24.10
N ARG A 7 16.96 -26.15 25.34
CA ARG A 7 15.93 -25.20 25.79
C ARG A 7 16.07 -23.83 25.12
N ALA A 8 17.30 -23.36 24.90
CA ALA A 8 17.55 -22.11 24.23
C ALA A 8 17.11 -22.14 22.75
N SER A 9 17.31 -23.27 22.05
CA SER A 9 16.89 -23.43 20.64
C SER A 9 15.37 -23.42 20.47
N CYS A 10 14.61 -24.06 21.35
CA CYS A 10 13.14 -24.05 21.30
C CYS A 10 12.56 -22.65 21.53
N ALA A 11 13.12 -21.90 22.50
CA ALA A 11 12.67 -20.53 22.78
C ALA A 11 12.92 -19.57 21.58
N ALA A 12 14.07 -19.69 20.93
CA ALA A 12 14.40 -18.89 19.76
C ALA A 12 13.46 -19.17 18.57
N LEU A 13 13.08 -20.42 18.35
CA LEU A 13 12.14 -20.82 17.29
C LEU A 13 10.72 -20.29 17.55
N LEU A 14 10.27 -20.28 18.80
CA LEU A 14 8.96 -19.74 19.16
C LEU A 14 8.90 -18.23 18.95
N VAL A 15 9.91 -17.48 19.36
CA VAL A 15 9.96 -16.02 19.16
C VAL A 15 9.98 -15.66 17.68
N ALA A 16 10.75 -16.39 16.85
CA ALA A 16 10.77 -16.17 15.41
C ALA A 16 9.40 -16.45 14.75
N GLY A 17 8.69 -17.48 15.22
CA GLY A 17 7.34 -17.80 14.73
C GLY A 17 6.32 -16.71 15.03
N PHE A 18 6.34 -16.12 16.21
CA PHE A 18 5.44 -15.01 16.56
C PHE A 18 5.72 -13.74 15.75
N ALA A 19 6.98 -13.41 15.52
CA ALA A 19 7.34 -12.24 14.71
C ALA A 19 6.88 -12.39 13.25
N ALA A 20 7.01 -13.56 12.66
CA ALA A 20 6.55 -13.83 11.30
C ALA A 20 5.02 -13.75 11.19
N ALA A 21 4.28 -14.26 12.17
CA ALA A 21 2.82 -14.19 12.20
C ALA A 21 2.34 -12.73 12.32
N ALA A 22 2.97 -11.92 13.13
CA ALA A 22 2.63 -10.50 13.27
C ALA A 22 2.86 -9.73 11.98
N ALA A 23 3.98 -9.94 11.28
CA ALA A 23 4.26 -9.30 10.01
C ALA A 23 3.26 -9.69 8.90
N ALA A 24 2.84 -10.96 8.88
CA ALA A 24 1.80 -11.43 7.95
C ALA A 24 0.45 -10.76 8.22
N GLN A 25 0.10 -10.56 9.47
CA GLN A 25 -1.14 -9.90 9.87
C GLN A 25 -1.16 -8.42 9.47
N GLU A 26 -0.06 -7.70 9.64
CA GLU A 26 0.09 -6.32 9.17
C GLU A 26 -0.03 -6.20 7.66
N ALA A 27 0.54 -7.12 6.90
CA ALA A 27 0.43 -7.13 5.44
C ALA A 27 -1.02 -7.35 4.97
N VAL A 28 -1.74 -8.27 5.61
CA VAL A 28 -3.17 -8.50 5.32
C VAL A 28 -4.00 -7.27 5.69
N TYR A 29 -3.75 -6.66 6.83
CA TYR A 29 -4.43 -5.45 7.26
C TYR A 29 -4.24 -4.29 6.27
N ALA A 30 -2.99 -4.01 5.89
CA ALA A 30 -2.66 -2.96 4.93
C ALA A 30 -3.34 -3.19 3.56
N ARG A 31 -3.35 -4.44 3.08
CA ARG A 31 -4.04 -4.80 1.84
C ARG A 31 -5.55 -4.59 1.95
N ASN A 32 -6.16 -4.99 3.05
CA ASN A 32 -7.60 -4.82 3.27
C ASN A 32 -8.00 -3.33 3.30
N LEU A 33 -7.23 -2.49 3.98
CA LEU A 33 -7.43 -1.03 3.93
C LEU A 33 -7.33 -0.48 2.51
N SER A 34 -6.35 -0.97 1.74
CA SER A 34 -6.07 -0.51 0.38
C SER A 34 -7.10 -0.99 -0.65
N SER A 35 -7.91 -1.99 -0.33
CA SER A 35 -8.85 -2.61 -1.27
C SER A 35 -9.91 -1.64 -1.80
N ALA A 36 -10.30 -0.64 -1.00
CA ALA A 36 -11.22 0.41 -1.43
C ALA A 36 -10.67 1.24 -2.61
N CYS A 37 -9.34 1.34 -2.73
CA CYS A 37 -8.68 2.07 -3.80
C CYS A 37 -8.70 1.30 -5.14
N PHE A 38 -8.84 -0.03 -5.09
CA PHE A 38 -8.76 -0.89 -6.27
C PHE A 38 -9.86 -0.62 -7.29
N THR A 39 -11.03 -0.20 -6.84
CA THR A 39 -12.18 0.09 -7.71
C THR A 39 -11.82 1.13 -8.78
N CYS A 40 -11.05 2.13 -8.44
CA CYS A 40 -10.68 3.21 -9.36
C CYS A 40 -9.23 3.10 -9.86
N HIS A 41 -8.30 2.70 -8.99
CA HIS A 41 -6.87 2.63 -9.30
C HIS A 41 -6.39 1.25 -9.82
N GLY A 42 -7.34 0.33 -10.03
CA GLY A 42 -7.04 -1.03 -10.48
C GLY A 42 -6.60 -1.96 -9.35
N THR A 43 -6.70 -3.25 -9.58
CA THR A 43 -6.33 -4.28 -8.60
C THR A 43 -4.89 -4.09 -8.15
N ASP A 44 -4.70 -4.05 -6.84
CA ASP A 44 -3.41 -3.76 -6.19
C ASP A 44 -2.79 -2.42 -6.66
N GLY A 45 -3.60 -1.47 -7.10
CA GLY A 45 -3.13 -0.16 -7.56
C GLY A 45 -2.51 -0.15 -8.96
N ARG A 46 -2.78 -1.18 -9.77
CA ARG A 46 -2.32 -1.26 -11.16
C ARG A 46 -3.42 -0.76 -12.10
N SER A 47 -3.45 0.53 -12.35
CA SER A 47 -4.45 1.14 -13.21
C SER A 47 -4.31 0.68 -14.65
N VAL A 48 -5.45 0.42 -15.30
CA VAL A 48 -5.52 0.18 -16.74
C VAL A 48 -5.81 1.51 -17.44
N GLY A 49 -4.93 1.92 -18.34
CA GLY A 49 -5.07 3.19 -19.08
C GLY A 49 -4.51 4.42 -18.35
N GLY A 50 -4.03 4.28 -17.12
CA GLY A 50 -3.31 5.35 -16.40
C GLY A 50 -4.19 6.47 -15.81
N ILE A 51 -5.50 6.40 -15.96
CA ILE A 51 -6.46 7.34 -15.39
C ILE A 51 -7.60 6.56 -14.72
N PRO A 52 -7.73 6.62 -13.38
CA PRO A 52 -6.81 7.24 -12.39
C PRO A 52 -5.40 6.64 -12.42
N PRO A 53 -4.40 7.32 -11.86
CA PRO A 53 -3.01 6.86 -11.94
C PRO A 53 -2.77 5.54 -11.20
N SER A 54 -1.79 4.76 -11.63
CA SER A 54 -1.32 3.60 -10.89
C SER A 54 -0.65 4.03 -9.58
N LEU A 55 -0.95 3.32 -8.50
CA LEU A 55 -0.38 3.54 -7.18
C LEU A 55 0.77 2.57 -6.89
N ALA A 56 0.73 1.38 -7.50
CA ALA A 56 1.71 0.33 -7.32
C ALA A 56 3.12 0.78 -7.66
N GLY A 57 4.06 0.57 -6.74
CA GLY A 57 5.48 0.86 -6.91
C GLY A 57 5.86 2.33 -6.79
N GLN A 58 4.93 3.22 -6.44
CA GLN A 58 5.27 4.61 -6.13
C GLN A 58 5.97 4.70 -4.76
N ASP A 59 6.74 5.77 -4.57
CA ASP A 59 7.41 6.03 -3.30
C ASP A 59 6.40 6.19 -2.14
N LYS A 60 6.69 5.54 -0.99
CA LYS A 60 5.82 5.55 0.19
C LYS A 60 5.55 6.95 0.71
N ASN A 61 6.58 7.77 0.82
CA ASN A 61 6.46 9.11 1.39
C ASN A 61 5.68 10.03 0.45
N HIS A 62 5.89 9.87 -0.86
CA HIS A 62 5.10 10.57 -1.87
C HIS A 62 3.62 10.21 -1.76
N LEU A 63 3.27 8.93 -1.74
CA LEU A 63 1.89 8.47 -1.59
C LEU A 63 1.25 8.97 -0.30
N LEU A 64 1.97 8.89 0.82
CA LEU A 64 1.48 9.34 2.11
C LEU A 64 1.20 10.85 2.12
N LEU A 65 2.13 11.64 1.56
CA LEU A 65 1.93 13.08 1.42
C LEU A 65 0.68 13.40 0.59
N GLN A 66 0.53 12.76 -0.57
CA GLN A 66 -0.64 12.96 -1.43
C GLN A 66 -1.96 12.61 -0.73
N LEU A 67 -2.00 11.50 -0.01
CA LEU A 67 -3.19 11.08 0.75
C LEU A 67 -3.54 12.07 1.86
N LYS A 68 -2.55 12.59 2.58
CA LYS A 68 -2.75 13.63 3.61
C LYS A 68 -3.22 14.94 2.98
N ASP A 69 -2.64 15.37 1.89
CA ASP A 69 -3.03 16.59 1.19
C ASP A 69 -4.47 16.52 0.67
N PHE A 70 -4.90 15.36 0.18
CA PHE A 70 -6.31 15.16 -0.17
C PHE A 70 -7.22 15.21 1.06
N ARG A 71 -6.86 14.53 2.14
CA ARG A 71 -7.65 14.51 3.38
C ARG A 71 -7.82 15.91 3.97
N GLU A 72 -6.77 16.70 3.93
CA GLU A 72 -6.72 18.06 4.51
C GLU A 72 -7.22 19.15 3.54
N GLY A 73 -7.60 18.78 2.31
CA GLY A 73 -8.08 19.72 1.30
C GLY A 73 -6.99 20.60 0.68
N LYS A 74 -5.71 20.29 0.92
CA LYS A 74 -4.58 21.05 0.35
C LYS A 74 -4.38 20.76 -1.13
N ARG A 75 -4.78 19.57 -1.57
CA ARG A 75 -4.74 19.16 -2.98
C ARG A 75 -6.15 19.12 -3.54
N PRO A 76 -6.46 19.85 -4.63
CA PRO A 76 -7.76 19.80 -5.30
C PRO A 76 -8.05 18.40 -5.84
N ALA A 77 -9.27 17.92 -5.65
CA ALA A 77 -9.73 16.64 -6.19
C ALA A 77 -11.25 16.61 -6.30
N THR A 78 -11.78 15.77 -7.18
CA THR A 78 -13.22 15.50 -7.28
C THR A 78 -13.68 14.48 -6.25
N LEU A 79 -12.93 13.38 -6.07
CA LEU A 79 -13.31 12.27 -5.18
C LEU A 79 -12.27 11.96 -4.10
N MET A 80 -10.97 12.16 -4.36
CA MET A 80 -9.90 11.71 -3.46
C MET A 80 -9.97 12.35 -2.07
N HIS A 81 -10.46 13.58 -1.93
CA HIS A 81 -10.67 14.20 -0.61
C HIS A 81 -11.70 13.44 0.23
N GLN A 82 -12.75 12.91 -0.40
CA GLN A 82 -13.74 12.08 0.31
C GLN A 82 -13.18 10.68 0.63
N GLN A 83 -12.41 10.09 -0.30
CA GLN A 83 -11.80 8.78 -0.10
C GLN A 83 -10.77 8.81 1.05
N ALA A 84 -9.93 9.86 1.13
CA ALA A 84 -8.90 9.95 2.15
C ALA A 84 -9.44 10.35 3.53
N LYS A 85 -10.60 10.98 3.62
CA LYS A 85 -11.14 11.62 4.82
C LYS A 85 -11.43 10.64 5.97
N GLY A 86 -11.78 9.41 5.66
CA GLY A 86 -12.14 8.38 6.64
C GLY A 86 -10.95 7.67 7.30
N TYR A 87 -9.72 7.97 6.92
CA TYR A 87 -8.55 7.24 7.39
C TYR A 87 -7.73 8.05 8.40
N SER A 88 -7.25 7.38 9.45
CA SER A 88 -6.27 7.92 10.38
C SER A 88 -4.87 8.03 9.73
N ASP A 89 -3.94 8.75 10.36
CA ASP A 89 -2.56 8.83 9.90
C ASP A 89 -1.90 7.46 9.77
N GLN A 90 -2.11 6.58 10.75
CA GLN A 90 -1.58 5.21 10.73
C GLN A 90 -2.17 4.39 9.58
N GLN A 91 -3.46 4.55 9.30
CA GLN A 91 -4.12 3.87 8.19
C GLN A 91 -3.62 4.38 6.84
N LEU A 92 -3.46 5.68 6.67
CA LEU A 92 -2.86 6.25 5.45
C LEU A 92 -1.42 5.79 5.25
N GLU A 93 -0.66 5.66 6.33
CA GLU A 93 0.70 5.13 6.26
C GLU A 93 0.73 3.66 5.85
N ALA A 94 -0.18 2.83 6.37
CA ALA A 94 -0.31 1.43 5.98
C ALA A 94 -0.71 1.29 4.50
N ILE A 95 -1.65 2.11 4.02
CA ILE A 95 -2.09 2.16 2.62
C ILE A 95 -0.91 2.55 1.71
N ALA A 96 -0.19 3.62 2.05
CA ALA A 96 0.97 4.08 1.29
C ALA A 96 2.07 3.01 1.24
N GLY A 97 2.34 2.34 2.36
CA GLY A 97 3.29 1.23 2.45
C GLY A 97 2.90 0.04 1.59
N TYR A 98 1.62 -0.31 1.57
CA TYR A 98 1.11 -1.40 0.73
C TYR A 98 1.38 -1.15 -0.75
N PHE A 99 0.99 0.01 -1.27
CA PHE A 99 1.19 0.31 -2.69
C PHE A 99 2.66 0.47 -3.06
N ALA A 100 3.47 1.07 -2.18
CA ALA A 100 4.91 1.19 -2.40
C ALA A 100 5.61 -0.17 -2.49
N GLY A 101 5.18 -1.16 -1.71
CA GLY A 101 5.69 -2.54 -1.75
C GLY A 101 5.11 -3.39 -2.88
N THR A 102 4.09 -2.92 -3.57
CA THR A 102 3.44 -3.66 -4.67
C THR A 102 4.22 -3.48 -5.97
N LYS A 103 4.50 -4.58 -6.67
CA LYS A 103 5.18 -4.50 -7.97
C LYS A 103 4.33 -3.69 -8.97
N PRO A 104 4.92 -2.73 -9.69
CA PRO A 104 4.24 -2.04 -10.78
C PRO A 104 3.68 -3.04 -11.79
N GLY A 105 2.52 -2.71 -12.38
CA GLY A 105 2.02 -3.43 -13.53
C GLY A 105 2.84 -3.14 -14.79
N PRO A 106 2.56 -3.82 -15.91
CA PRO A 106 3.08 -3.40 -17.19
C PRO A 106 2.71 -1.92 -17.39
N ALA A 107 3.67 -1.14 -17.88
CA ALA A 107 3.42 0.28 -18.14
C ALA A 107 2.12 0.41 -18.95
N ALA A 108 1.15 1.16 -18.41
CA ALA A 108 -0.02 1.51 -19.20
C ALA A 108 0.51 2.16 -20.48
N ALA A 109 0.12 1.62 -21.64
CA ALA A 109 0.48 2.23 -22.90
C ALA A 109 0.13 3.71 -22.80
N ALA A 110 1.11 4.58 -22.99
CA ALA A 110 0.86 6.02 -23.00
C ALA A 110 -0.34 6.27 -23.92
N PRO A 111 -1.32 7.08 -23.53
CA PRO A 111 -2.43 7.37 -24.42
C PRO A 111 -1.82 7.85 -25.75
N ALA A 112 -2.19 7.17 -26.83
CA ALA A 112 -1.71 7.54 -28.15
C ALA A 112 -1.87 9.06 -28.28
N ALA A 113 -0.78 9.75 -28.58
CA ALA A 113 -0.80 11.19 -28.79
C ALA A 113 -1.96 11.49 -29.74
N ARG A 114 -2.91 12.34 -29.32
CA ARG A 114 -3.93 12.81 -30.22
C ARG A 114 -3.22 13.43 -31.38
N VAL A 115 -3.37 12.83 -32.54
CA VAL A 115 -3.00 13.44 -33.81
C VAL A 115 -4.09 14.46 -34.05
N ASP A 116 -3.84 15.69 -33.62
CA ASP A 116 -4.69 16.81 -34.00
C ASP A 116 -4.53 17.00 -35.50
N ASN A 117 -5.59 16.72 -36.23
CA ASN A 117 -5.72 16.95 -37.65
C ASN A 117 -6.41 18.30 -37.84
#